data_f1ac0ed25c76cae18dfa32086838ceac
#
_entry.id   f1ac0ed25c76cae18dfa32086838ceac
#
_cell.length_a   1.000
_cell.length_b   1.000
_cell.length_c   1.000
_cell.angle_alpha   90.00
_cell.angle_beta   90.00
_cell.angle_gamma   90.00
#
_symmetry.space_group_name_H-M   'P 1'
#
loop_
_entity.id
_entity.type
_entity.pdbx_description
1 polymer ?
#
loop_
_entity_poly.entity_id
_entity_poly.type
_entity_poly.pdbx_seq_one_letter_code
_entity_poly.pdbx_strand_id
1 'polypeptide(L)'
;SDSEQSPYASAIAQLANRNIVKGYPDGTFKPQQAITRAELLKIILLAANVELSTGQESCFSDVPKEERYVDIVCSAKAMGIVKWYDDWTFKPNQTVTFVEGLKMAIEGFKVQTRDVKSDFWYARYLDFVHQNWIFSQYAYYPEQKLTREMMAHLAIKLLEGLSGSWSYTRNVESLGCGKSQPSTPPSAVMVNGVERHFITSVGRSYSSSKPAKLVFAFHGRTSDNASLGYYGIEGASDGNVITVYPAGLPEEGPQRNRRDPWDKVSNLRDYQLFDEIKKLISEQYCIDPGEVYVVGHSLGGWFTSMLGCARAEAIRWVGIVAGSPMRFPTCLAPTPAIIFHNPSDNLASFAWGEQIRNQYLKQNQCWADTMVYENSYGMECVKYTSCLPTSPVVFCKYSEGNHMRPSWAEQLMRKFWSEQ
;
A
#
# COMPACT_ATOMS: atom_id res chain seq x y z
N SER A 1 7.31 28.33 -2.94
CA SER A 1 8.24 27.31 -3.47
C SER A 1 7.45 26.16 -4.08
N ASP A 2 7.93 25.60 -5.18
CA ASP A 2 7.29 24.43 -5.83
C ASP A 2 7.27 23.18 -4.91
N SER A 3 8.08 23.16 -3.87
CA SER A 3 8.10 22.11 -2.85
C SER A 3 6.92 22.16 -1.87
N GLU A 4 6.24 23.29 -1.71
CA GLU A 4 5.11 23.44 -0.77
C GLU A 4 3.88 22.62 -1.20
N GLN A 5 3.74 22.38 -2.51
CA GLN A 5 2.66 21.56 -3.05
C GLN A 5 2.99 20.06 -3.05
N SER A 6 4.21 19.70 -2.68
CA SER A 6 4.63 18.30 -2.58
C SER A 6 3.98 17.65 -1.34
N PRO A 7 3.49 16.44 -1.47
CA PRO A 7 3.04 15.65 -0.32
C PRO A 7 4.18 15.38 0.69
N TYR A 8 5.42 15.53 0.25
CA TYR A 8 6.62 15.39 1.08
C TYR A 8 7.29 16.73 1.42
N ALA A 9 6.54 17.84 1.37
CA ALA A 9 7.05 19.18 1.65
C ALA A 9 7.80 19.27 2.98
N SER A 10 7.27 18.61 4.04
CA SER A 10 7.92 18.57 5.36
C SER A 10 9.29 17.91 5.31
N ALA A 11 9.42 16.79 4.60
CA ALA A 11 10.71 16.08 4.48
C ALA A 11 11.73 16.91 3.68
N ILE A 12 11.29 17.57 2.61
CA ILE A 12 12.14 18.47 1.81
C ILE A 12 12.66 19.61 2.68
N ALA A 13 11.77 20.25 3.45
CA ALA A 13 12.15 21.35 4.35
C ALA A 13 13.14 20.88 5.44
N GLN A 14 12.94 19.71 6.03
CA GLN A 14 13.85 19.16 7.02
C GLN A 14 15.25 18.90 6.46
N LEU A 15 15.37 18.34 5.25
CA LEU A 15 16.67 18.13 4.61
C LEU A 15 17.33 19.46 4.20
N ALA A 16 16.54 20.43 3.75
CA ALA A 16 17.05 21.77 3.44
C ALA A 16 17.60 22.48 4.67
N ASN A 17 16.89 22.45 5.79
CA ASN A 17 17.32 23.01 7.07
C ASN A 17 18.62 22.36 7.61
N ARG A 18 18.87 21.12 7.24
CA ARG A 18 20.11 20.38 7.57
C ARG A 18 21.22 20.59 6.52
N ASN A 19 21.01 21.43 5.52
CA ASN A 19 21.90 21.64 4.37
C ASN A 19 22.24 20.39 3.57
N ILE A 20 21.42 19.33 3.65
CA ILE A 20 21.60 18.07 2.91
C ILE A 20 21.15 18.22 1.46
N VAL A 21 20.04 18.93 1.24
CA VAL A 21 19.55 19.26 -0.10
C VAL A 21 19.55 20.78 -0.33
N LYS A 22 19.70 21.16 -1.60
CA LYS A 22 19.56 22.55 -2.05
C LYS A 22 18.62 22.60 -3.26
N GLY A 23 17.93 23.73 -3.41
CA GLY A 23 17.20 24.02 -4.65
C GLY A 23 18.13 24.29 -5.83
N TYR A 24 17.54 24.45 -6.98
CA TYR A 24 18.23 24.88 -8.20
C TYR A 24 18.45 26.40 -8.19
N PRO A 25 19.36 26.92 -9.05
CA PRO A 25 19.60 28.36 -9.15
C PRO A 25 18.37 29.19 -9.50
N ASP A 26 17.36 28.56 -10.13
CA ASP A 26 16.07 29.16 -10.45
C ASP A 26 15.10 29.28 -9.25
N GLY A 27 15.55 28.88 -8.05
CA GLY A 27 14.77 28.91 -6.82
C GLY A 27 13.80 27.73 -6.65
N THR A 28 13.77 26.79 -7.58
CA THR A 28 12.89 25.61 -7.52
C THR A 28 13.58 24.43 -6.84
N PHE A 29 12.80 23.47 -6.31
CA PHE A 29 13.28 22.17 -5.83
C PHE A 29 13.10 21.06 -6.85
N LYS A 30 12.12 21.19 -7.74
CA LYS A 30 11.69 20.20 -8.74
C LYS A 30 11.33 18.85 -8.11
N PRO A 31 10.30 18.79 -7.26
CA PRO A 31 9.96 17.60 -6.48
C PRO A 31 9.76 16.35 -7.33
N GLN A 32 9.05 16.48 -8.45
CA GLN A 32 8.71 15.39 -9.37
C GLN A 32 9.83 14.96 -10.32
N GLN A 33 10.95 15.70 -10.34
CA GLN A 33 12.06 15.33 -11.20
C GLN A 33 12.71 14.03 -10.73
N ALA A 34 12.97 13.12 -11.68
CA ALA A 34 13.72 11.91 -11.39
C ALA A 34 15.15 12.24 -10.94
N ILE A 35 15.61 11.58 -9.87
CA ILE A 35 16.94 11.80 -9.30
C ILE A 35 17.99 10.94 -10.00
N THR A 36 19.20 11.49 -10.19
CA THR A 36 20.33 10.75 -10.73
C THR A 36 21.06 9.94 -9.65
N ARG A 37 21.88 8.97 -10.07
CA ARG A 37 22.64 8.10 -9.16
C ARG A 37 23.63 8.91 -8.30
N ALA A 38 24.32 9.88 -8.89
CA ALA A 38 25.26 10.73 -8.16
C ALA A 38 24.54 11.66 -7.15
N GLU A 39 23.41 12.26 -7.55
CA GLU A 39 22.60 13.10 -6.66
C GLU A 39 22.05 12.30 -5.49
N LEU A 40 21.52 11.10 -5.75
CA LEU A 40 21.01 10.21 -4.71
C LEU A 40 22.10 9.85 -3.70
N LEU A 41 23.28 9.39 -4.14
CA LEU A 41 24.39 9.06 -3.25
C LEU A 41 24.80 10.25 -2.38
N LYS A 42 24.91 11.44 -2.98
CA LYS A 42 25.24 12.65 -2.22
C LYS A 42 24.29 12.87 -1.06
N ILE A 43 23.00 12.78 -1.32
CA ILE A 43 21.96 13.02 -0.30
C ILE A 43 21.99 11.95 0.78
N ILE A 44 22.10 10.68 0.37
CA ILE A 44 22.15 9.55 1.31
C ILE A 44 23.36 9.67 2.24
N LEU A 45 24.56 9.85 1.70
CA LEU A 45 25.78 9.87 2.50
C LEU A 45 25.84 11.09 3.43
N LEU A 46 25.38 12.26 2.96
CA LEU A 46 25.26 13.44 3.82
C LEU A 46 24.20 13.24 4.91
N ALA A 47 23.04 12.65 4.58
CA ALA A 47 21.99 12.38 5.55
C ALA A 47 22.43 11.34 6.59
N ALA A 48 23.12 10.29 6.18
CA ALA A 48 23.67 9.27 7.08
C ALA A 48 24.90 9.74 7.87
N ASN A 49 25.33 11.00 7.69
CA ASN A 49 26.52 11.59 8.33
C ASN A 49 27.78 10.75 8.13
N VAL A 50 27.98 10.26 6.91
CA VAL A 50 29.12 9.42 6.55
C VAL A 50 30.34 10.31 6.32
N GLU A 51 31.47 9.99 6.95
CA GLU A 51 32.75 10.59 6.61
C GLU A 51 33.18 10.18 5.20
N LEU A 52 33.33 11.17 4.31
CA LEU A 52 33.79 10.94 2.96
C LEU A 52 35.32 10.98 2.92
N SER A 53 35.92 10.03 2.24
CA SER A 53 37.33 10.09 1.89
C SER A 53 37.51 11.17 0.80
N THR A 54 38.37 12.15 1.07
CA THR A 54 38.65 13.25 0.14
C THR A 54 39.90 13.01 -0.70
N GLY A 55 39.98 13.67 -1.85
CA GLY A 55 41.12 13.56 -2.74
C GLY A 55 41.22 12.19 -3.44
N GLN A 56 40.07 11.57 -3.70
CA GLN A 56 40.03 10.25 -4.34
C GLN A 56 40.47 10.31 -5.79
N GLU A 57 41.26 9.33 -6.21
CA GLU A 57 41.46 9.04 -7.63
C GLU A 57 40.18 8.42 -8.22
N SER A 58 40.09 8.44 -9.56
CA SER A 58 38.95 7.82 -10.26
C SER A 58 38.81 6.35 -9.88
N CYS A 59 37.60 5.97 -9.49
CA CYS A 59 37.26 4.60 -9.08
C CYS A 59 36.34 3.88 -10.07
N PHE A 60 35.82 4.60 -11.05
CA PHE A 60 35.04 4.09 -12.17
C PHE A 60 35.49 4.80 -13.45
N SER A 61 35.39 4.12 -14.58
CA SER A 61 35.87 4.64 -15.87
C SER A 61 35.17 5.92 -16.34
N ASP A 62 33.92 6.14 -15.87
CA ASP A 62 33.09 7.29 -16.20
C ASP A 62 32.94 8.30 -15.05
N VAL A 63 33.81 8.23 -14.04
CA VAL A 63 33.86 9.18 -12.91
C VAL A 63 35.28 9.75 -12.81
N PRO A 64 35.60 10.78 -13.62
CA PRO A 64 36.92 11.46 -13.59
C PRO A 64 37.16 12.08 -12.20
N LYS A 65 38.46 12.19 -11.83
CA LYS A 65 38.86 12.74 -10.54
C LYS A 65 38.54 14.24 -10.35
N GLU A 66 38.35 14.95 -11.44
CA GLU A 66 37.97 16.36 -11.43
C GLU A 66 36.49 16.58 -11.16
N GLU A 67 35.68 15.52 -11.20
CA GLU A 67 34.26 15.62 -10.96
C GLU A 67 33.95 15.85 -9.49
N ARG A 68 33.07 16.83 -9.20
CA ARG A 68 32.65 17.23 -7.86
C ARG A 68 32.03 16.10 -6.98
N TYR A 69 31.70 14.99 -7.61
CA TYR A 69 31.10 13.83 -6.92
C TYR A 69 32.04 12.62 -6.82
N VAL A 70 33.33 12.74 -7.22
CA VAL A 70 34.29 11.63 -7.20
C VAL A 70 34.45 11.07 -5.77
N ASP A 71 34.66 11.93 -4.79
CA ASP A 71 34.84 11.52 -3.40
C ASP A 71 33.59 10.78 -2.86
N ILE A 72 32.39 11.25 -3.25
CA ILE A 72 31.12 10.64 -2.86
C ILE A 72 30.97 9.25 -3.47
N VAL A 73 31.19 9.13 -4.76
CA VAL A 73 31.02 7.87 -5.51
C VAL A 73 32.06 6.84 -5.10
N CYS A 74 33.32 7.26 -4.93
CA CYS A 74 34.38 6.35 -4.54
C CYS A 74 34.30 5.92 -3.06
N SER A 75 33.84 6.80 -2.16
CA SER A 75 33.50 6.42 -0.81
C SER A 75 32.35 5.39 -0.75
N ALA A 76 31.30 5.60 -1.54
CA ALA A 76 30.18 4.66 -1.63
C ALA A 76 30.62 3.28 -2.19
N LYS A 77 31.54 3.27 -3.16
CA LYS A 77 32.13 2.03 -3.67
C LYS A 77 32.93 1.31 -2.58
N ALA A 78 33.79 2.01 -1.87
CA ALA A 78 34.60 1.44 -0.80
C ALA A 78 33.76 0.84 0.34
N MET A 79 32.57 1.44 0.59
CA MET A 79 31.62 0.94 1.58
C MET A 79 30.72 -0.19 1.04
N GLY A 80 30.80 -0.56 -0.23
CA GLY A 80 29.97 -1.60 -0.84
C GLY A 80 28.54 -1.18 -1.16
N ILE A 81 28.20 0.10 -0.99
CA ILE A 81 26.84 0.65 -1.27
C ILE A 81 26.52 0.56 -2.76
N VAL A 82 27.53 0.80 -3.60
CA VAL A 82 27.40 0.73 -5.06
C VAL A 82 28.46 -0.22 -5.64
N LYS A 83 28.07 -0.86 -6.75
CA LYS A 83 28.93 -1.71 -7.55
C LYS A 83 28.97 -1.17 -8.99
N TRP A 84 29.98 -1.57 -9.76
CA TRP A 84 30.06 -1.30 -11.19
C TRP A 84 28.99 -2.08 -11.96
N TYR A 85 28.61 -1.53 -13.11
CA TYR A 85 27.94 -2.29 -14.16
C TYR A 85 28.96 -3.20 -14.88
N ASP A 86 28.49 -4.09 -15.70
CA ASP A 86 29.36 -5.02 -16.46
C ASP A 86 30.40 -4.30 -17.34
N ASP A 87 30.13 -3.04 -17.70
CA ASP A 87 31.00 -2.16 -18.47
C ASP A 87 31.97 -1.34 -17.58
N TRP A 88 32.11 -1.65 -16.30
CA TRP A 88 32.96 -0.95 -15.32
C TRP A 88 32.61 0.53 -15.08
N THR A 89 31.42 0.94 -15.45
CA THR A 89 30.90 2.29 -15.23
C THR A 89 30.05 2.38 -13.96
N PHE A 90 29.87 3.61 -13.47
CA PHE A 90 28.94 3.94 -12.38
C PHE A 90 27.63 4.56 -12.91
N LYS A 91 27.67 5.23 -14.05
CA LYS A 91 26.57 5.97 -14.69
C LYS A 91 26.02 7.10 -13.82
N PRO A 92 26.82 8.09 -13.44
CA PRO A 92 26.48 9.12 -12.45
C PRO A 92 25.23 9.91 -12.81
N ASN A 93 25.00 10.18 -14.09
CA ASN A 93 23.89 10.97 -14.61
C ASN A 93 22.64 10.14 -14.97
N GLN A 94 22.72 8.80 -14.83
CA GLN A 94 21.57 7.94 -15.04
C GLN A 94 20.57 8.11 -13.89
N THR A 95 19.28 8.26 -14.22
CA THR A 95 18.22 8.26 -13.22
C THR A 95 18.01 6.86 -12.66
N VAL A 96 17.75 6.76 -11.36
CA VAL A 96 17.55 5.47 -10.66
C VAL A 96 16.09 5.05 -10.69
N THR A 97 15.85 3.74 -10.70
CA THR A 97 14.55 3.18 -10.39
C THR A 97 14.28 3.25 -8.89
N PHE A 98 13.02 3.08 -8.51
CA PHE A 98 12.62 3.09 -7.11
C PHE A 98 13.39 2.06 -6.28
N VAL A 99 13.46 0.80 -6.75
CA VAL A 99 14.16 -0.27 -6.02
C VAL A 99 15.68 -0.12 -6.00
N GLU A 100 16.29 0.44 -7.05
CA GLU A 100 17.71 0.80 -7.03
C GLU A 100 17.99 1.87 -5.97
N GLY A 101 17.11 2.88 -5.90
CA GLY A 101 17.22 3.93 -4.89
C GLY A 101 17.00 3.42 -3.47
N LEU A 102 16.05 2.52 -3.25
CA LEU A 102 15.85 1.86 -1.95
C LEU A 102 17.11 1.13 -1.50
N LYS A 103 17.69 0.30 -2.38
CA LYS A 103 18.93 -0.42 -2.08
C LYS A 103 20.03 0.56 -1.66
N MET A 104 20.30 1.57 -2.50
CA MET A 104 21.37 2.54 -2.23
C MET A 104 21.15 3.28 -0.91
N ALA A 105 19.90 3.65 -0.58
CA ALA A 105 19.59 4.35 0.66
C ALA A 105 19.72 3.42 1.88
N ILE A 106 19.10 2.25 1.85
CA ILE A 106 19.10 1.30 2.97
C ILE A 106 20.53 0.82 3.29
N GLU A 107 21.34 0.51 2.26
CA GLU A 107 22.75 0.15 2.42
C GLU A 107 23.59 1.35 2.92
N GLY A 108 23.33 2.56 2.41
CA GLY A 108 24.02 3.78 2.82
C GLY A 108 23.78 4.16 4.28
N PHE A 109 22.59 3.92 4.78
CA PHE A 109 22.24 4.08 6.20
C PHE A 109 22.62 2.87 7.06
N LYS A 110 23.20 1.81 6.46
CA LYS A 110 23.60 0.55 7.15
C LYS A 110 22.44 -0.12 7.89
N VAL A 111 21.23 0.00 7.33
CA VAL A 111 20.04 -0.59 7.93
C VAL A 111 20.01 -2.08 7.63
N GLN A 112 19.79 -2.87 8.67
CA GLN A 112 19.65 -4.32 8.53
C GLN A 112 18.26 -4.65 7.97
N THR A 113 18.22 -5.42 6.89
CA THR A 113 16.98 -5.98 6.34
C THR A 113 16.88 -7.46 6.67
N ARG A 114 15.67 -7.98 6.84
CA ARG A 114 15.48 -9.43 7.00
C ARG A 114 15.68 -10.15 5.67
N ASP A 115 16.02 -11.43 5.74
CA ASP A 115 16.02 -12.29 4.57
C ASP A 115 14.59 -12.55 4.11
N VAL A 116 14.36 -12.35 2.81
CA VAL A 116 13.09 -12.63 2.13
C VAL A 116 13.36 -13.64 1.04
N LYS A 117 12.72 -14.81 1.13
CA LYS A 117 12.79 -15.83 0.05
C LYS A 117 12.03 -15.30 -1.17
N SER A 118 12.73 -14.91 -2.19
CA SER A 118 12.16 -14.40 -3.45
C SER A 118 13.20 -14.46 -4.56
N ASP A 119 12.74 -14.63 -5.80
CA ASP A 119 13.58 -14.55 -7.00
C ASP A 119 13.95 -13.10 -7.36
N PHE A 120 13.31 -12.11 -6.71
CA PHE A 120 13.60 -10.70 -6.93
C PHE A 120 14.69 -10.21 -5.98
N TRP A 121 15.81 -9.72 -6.53
CA TRP A 121 16.93 -9.19 -5.76
C TRP A 121 16.55 -8.03 -4.82
N TYR A 122 15.51 -7.30 -5.15
CA TYR A 122 15.03 -6.12 -4.41
C TYR A 122 13.97 -6.46 -3.34
N ALA A 123 13.52 -7.72 -3.25
CA ALA A 123 12.42 -8.10 -2.37
C ALA A 123 12.62 -7.67 -0.91
N ARG A 124 13.84 -7.84 -0.36
CA ARG A 124 14.17 -7.46 1.01
C ARG A 124 14.07 -5.95 1.26
N TYR A 125 14.34 -5.12 0.25
CA TYR A 125 14.26 -3.67 0.37
C TYR A 125 12.81 -3.18 0.29
N LEU A 126 12.00 -3.77 -0.58
CA LEU A 126 10.55 -3.52 -0.62
C LEU A 126 9.88 -3.98 0.68
N ASP A 127 10.22 -5.17 1.17
CA ASP A 127 9.71 -5.68 2.43
C ASP A 127 10.04 -4.71 3.59
N PHE A 128 11.29 -4.24 3.67
CA PHE A 128 11.70 -3.27 4.67
C PHE A 128 10.86 -1.98 4.61
N VAL A 129 10.67 -1.42 3.43
CA VAL A 129 9.89 -0.19 3.23
C VAL A 129 8.42 -0.39 3.60
N HIS A 130 7.86 -1.54 3.27
CA HIS A 130 6.50 -1.94 3.64
C HIS A 130 6.35 -2.10 5.15
N GLN A 131 7.24 -2.86 5.78
CA GLN A 131 7.17 -3.12 7.21
C GLN A 131 7.31 -1.85 8.05
N ASN A 132 8.03 -0.86 7.55
CA ASN A 132 8.29 0.40 8.24
C ASN A 132 7.42 1.56 7.73
N TRP A 133 6.43 1.29 6.87
CA TRP A 133 5.47 2.30 6.37
C TRP A 133 6.13 3.55 5.78
N ILE A 134 7.29 3.39 5.16
CA ILE A 134 8.08 4.52 4.68
C ILE A 134 7.33 5.29 3.60
N PHE A 135 6.58 4.61 2.72
CA PHE A 135 5.82 5.20 1.62
C PHE A 135 4.32 4.89 1.72
N SER A 136 3.70 5.11 2.87
CA SER A 136 2.29 4.79 3.13
C SER A 136 1.28 5.62 2.33
N GLN A 137 1.70 6.68 1.65
CA GLN A 137 0.80 7.63 0.97
C GLN A 137 0.86 7.56 -0.57
N TYR A 138 1.80 6.82 -1.15
CA TYR A 138 1.99 6.80 -2.60
C TYR A 138 2.31 5.40 -3.12
N ALA A 139 1.71 5.13 -4.26
CA ALA A 139 2.01 3.96 -5.06
C ALA A 139 3.43 4.02 -5.63
N TYR A 140 4.14 2.96 -5.54
CA TYR A 140 5.44 2.81 -6.17
C TYR A 140 5.54 1.47 -6.90
N TYR A 141 6.04 1.53 -8.11
CA TYR A 141 6.42 0.34 -8.86
C TYR A 141 7.94 0.17 -8.77
N PRO A 142 8.44 -1.06 -8.71
CA PRO A 142 9.89 -1.31 -8.63
C PRO A 142 10.69 -0.54 -9.69
N GLU A 143 10.19 -0.53 -10.92
CA GLU A 143 10.87 0.08 -12.08
C GLU A 143 10.52 1.56 -12.31
N GLN A 144 9.63 2.17 -11.51
CA GLN A 144 9.37 3.60 -11.65
C GLN A 144 10.62 4.41 -11.29
N LYS A 145 10.73 5.62 -11.83
CA LYS A 145 11.83 6.50 -11.45
C LYS A 145 11.63 7.04 -10.04
N LEU A 146 12.69 6.99 -9.24
CA LEU A 146 12.71 7.64 -7.94
C LEU A 146 12.75 9.16 -8.16
N THR A 147 11.77 9.88 -7.59
CA THR A 147 11.75 11.35 -7.67
C THR A 147 12.52 11.99 -6.53
N ARG A 148 12.86 13.27 -6.67
CA ARG A 148 13.58 14.04 -5.65
C ARG A 148 12.80 14.17 -4.36
N GLU A 149 11.47 14.30 -4.42
CA GLU A 149 10.61 14.32 -3.23
C GLU A 149 10.52 12.95 -2.52
N MET A 150 10.40 11.86 -3.28
CA MET A 150 10.41 10.51 -2.74
C MET A 150 11.73 10.21 -2.04
N MET A 151 12.85 10.60 -2.64
CA MET A 151 14.17 10.48 -2.03
C MET A 151 14.25 11.29 -0.73
N ALA A 152 13.74 12.53 -0.69
CA ALA A 152 13.75 13.35 0.52
C ALA A 152 12.95 12.66 1.65
N HIS A 153 11.78 12.12 1.33
CA HIS A 153 10.97 11.38 2.28
C HIS A 153 11.69 10.12 2.81
N LEU A 154 12.25 9.31 1.91
CA LEU A 154 13.02 8.12 2.27
C LEU A 154 14.18 8.46 3.22
N ALA A 155 14.97 9.48 2.90
CA ALA A 155 16.10 9.89 3.71
C ALA A 155 15.68 10.34 5.13
N ILE A 156 14.59 11.10 5.24
CA ILE A 156 14.07 11.52 6.57
C ILE A 156 13.56 10.32 7.35
N LYS A 157 12.83 9.40 6.73
CA LYS A 157 12.35 8.20 7.40
C LYS A 157 13.49 7.32 7.90
N LEU A 158 14.53 7.15 7.11
CA LEU A 158 15.73 6.42 7.55
C LEU A 158 16.47 7.14 8.70
N LEU A 159 16.55 8.47 8.66
CA LEU A 159 17.12 9.27 9.77
C LEU A 159 16.30 9.14 11.05
N GLU A 160 14.99 9.22 10.98
CA GLU A 160 14.09 9.04 12.13
C GLU A 160 14.27 7.65 12.74
N GLY A 161 14.42 6.63 11.92
CA GLY A 161 14.64 5.27 12.36
C GLY A 161 15.99 5.04 13.05
N LEU A 162 17.04 5.74 12.66
CA LEU A 162 18.36 5.64 13.32
C LEU A 162 18.40 6.37 14.66
N SER A 163 17.62 7.43 14.85
CA SER A 163 17.55 8.19 16.11
C SER A 163 16.65 7.55 17.18
N GLY A 164 15.70 6.72 16.75
CA GLY A 164 14.96 5.82 17.62
C GLY A 164 15.33 4.42 17.19
N SER A 165 15.65 3.53 18.12
CA SER A 165 15.80 2.13 17.73
C SER A 165 14.66 1.79 16.78
N TRP A 166 14.97 1.13 15.64
CA TRP A 166 13.99 0.37 14.88
C TRP A 166 13.50 -0.78 15.79
N SER A 167 13.17 -0.45 17.05
CA SER A 167 12.32 -1.32 17.84
C SER A 167 11.02 -1.31 17.07
N TYR A 168 10.70 -2.43 16.55
CA TYR A 168 9.45 -2.78 15.88
C TYR A 168 8.28 -2.62 16.88
N THR A 169 8.14 -1.40 17.37
CA THR A 169 6.92 -0.92 17.97
C THR A 169 6.26 -0.10 16.87
N ARG A 170 5.25 -0.68 16.28
CA ARG A 170 4.25 0.00 15.45
C ARG A 170 3.68 1.19 16.23
N ASN A 171 4.46 2.27 16.37
CA ASN A 171 3.99 3.48 17.03
C ASN A 171 3.53 4.51 15.98
N VAL A 172 2.74 4.08 14.99
CA VAL A 172 1.72 4.96 14.47
C VAL A 172 0.42 4.52 15.14
N GLU A 173 0.37 4.76 16.45
CA GLU A 173 -0.89 4.67 17.16
C GLU A 173 -1.84 5.68 16.53
N SER A 174 -3.04 5.24 16.16
CA SER A 174 -4.05 6.18 15.72
C SER A 174 -4.31 7.19 16.85
N LEU A 175 -4.73 8.39 16.50
CA LEU A 175 -5.02 9.44 17.47
C LEU A 175 -6.04 9.01 18.55
N GLY A 176 -6.75 7.91 18.31
CA GLY A 176 -7.69 7.31 19.25
C GLY A 176 -7.06 6.41 20.32
N CYS A 177 -5.76 6.06 20.21
CA CYS A 177 -5.11 5.23 21.21
C CYS A 177 -5.01 5.95 22.57
N GLY A 178 -5.29 5.22 23.64
CA GLY A 178 -5.35 5.77 25.00
C GLY A 178 -6.63 6.56 25.30
N LYS A 179 -7.49 6.84 24.32
CA LYS A 179 -8.77 7.52 24.55
C LYS A 179 -9.85 6.55 25.02
N SER A 180 -10.80 7.05 25.80
CA SER A 180 -12.00 6.30 26.12
C SER A 180 -12.80 6.00 24.86
N GLN A 181 -13.31 4.79 24.74
CA GLN A 181 -14.22 4.43 23.65
C GLN A 181 -15.45 5.34 23.66
N PRO A 182 -15.91 5.83 22.49
CA PRO A 182 -17.15 6.58 22.40
C PRO A 182 -18.34 5.78 22.97
N SER A 183 -19.21 6.42 23.73
CA SER A 183 -20.42 5.79 24.28
C SER A 183 -21.39 5.35 23.18
N THR A 184 -21.37 6.06 22.05
CA THR A 184 -22.11 5.71 20.84
C THR A 184 -21.11 5.64 19.70
N PRO A 185 -20.98 4.48 19.01
CA PRO A 185 -20.10 4.39 17.85
C PRO A 185 -20.50 5.40 16.75
N PRO A 186 -19.53 6.00 16.04
CA PRO A 186 -19.83 6.91 14.95
C PRO A 186 -20.60 6.20 13.83
N SER A 187 -21.57 6.88 13.24
CA SER A 187 -22.47 6.31 12.22
C SER A 187 -22.69 7.22 11.01
N ALA A 188 -22.07 8.40 11.00
CA ALA A 188 -22.18 9.33 9.89
C ALA A 188 -20.91 10.16 9.73
N VAL A 189 -20.66 10.63 8.51
CA VAL A 189 -19.56 11.51 8.12
C VAL A 189 -19.99 12.40 6.96
N MET A 190 -19.45 13.63 6.91
CA MET A 190 -19.69 14.54 5.80
C MET A 190 -18.71 14.27 4.65
N VAL A 191 -19.22 14.07 3.45
CA VAL A 191 -18.44 13.91 2.23
C VAL A 191 -18.95 14.91 1.20
N ASN A 192 -18.15 15.90 0.84
CA ASN A 192 -18.52 16.95 -0.12
C ASN A 192 -19.87 17.62 0.17
N GLY A 193 -20.17 17.91 1.44
CA GLY A 193 -21.41 18.52 1.86
C GLY A 193 -22.62 17.59 1.94
N VAL A 194 -22.44 16.29 1.69
CA VAL A 194 -23.47 15.25 1.83
C VAL A 194 -23.19 14.41 3.05
N GLU A 195 -24.16 14.24 3.93
CA GLU A 195 -24.05 13.32 5.05
C GLU A 195 -24.14 11.88 4.55
N ARG A 196 -23.15 11.08 4.89
CA ARG A 196 -23.02 9.67 4.51
C ARG A 196 -23.07 8.80 5.76
N HIS A 197 -23.91 7.78 5.73
CA HIS A 197 -24.13 6.90 6.86
C HIS A 197 -23.32 5.60 6.77
N PHE A 198 -23.00 5.06 7.92
CA PHE A 198 -22.34 3.75 8.06
C PHE A 198 -22.69 3.14 9.41
N ILE A 199 -22.44 1.86 9.57
CA ILE A 199 -22.55 1.19 10.86
C ILE A 199 -21.14 0.83 11.32
N THR A 200 -20.84 1.10 12.59
CA THR A 200 -19.58 0.70 13.23
C THR A 200 -19.86 -0.43 14.21
N SER A 201 -19.21 -1.55 14.01
CA SER A 201 -19.19 -2.70 14.93
C SER A 201 -17.84 -2.79 15.60
N VAL A 202 -17.82 -2.75 16.93
CA VAL A 202 -16.59 -2.83 17.72
C VAL A 202 -16.46 -4.23 18.30
N GLY A 203 -15.35 -4.89 18.03
CA GLY A 203 -15.08 -6.25 18.48
C GLY A 203 -15.03 -6.36 20.01
N ARG A 204 -15.42 -7.52 20.52
CA ARG A 204 -15.57 -7.76 21.97
C ARG A 204 -14.25 -7.63 22.76
N SER A 205 -13.12 -7.88 22.13
CA SER A 205 -11.80 -7.77 22.75
C SER A 205 -11.09 -6.45 22.44
N TYR A 206 -11.83 -5.46 21.90
CA TYR A 206 -11.26 -4.14 21.63
C TYR A 206 -10.77 -3.50 22.94
N SER A 207 -9.59 -2.87 22.85
CA SER A 207 -9.01 -2.07 23.92
C SER A 207 -8.35 -0.82 23.34
N SER A 208 -8.55 0.32 24.00
CA SER A 208 -7.91 1.57 23.58
C SER A 208 -6.37 1.59 23.77
N SER A 209 -5.83 0.60 24.48
CA SER A 209 -4.38 0.44 24.67
C SER A 209 -3.71 -0.52 23.69
N LYS A 210 -4.48 -1.22 22.85
CA LYS A 210 -3.97 -2.18 21.87
C LYS A 210 -4.54 -1.85 20.50
N PRO A 211 -3.71 -1.48 19.51
CA PRO A 211 -4.19 -1.17 18.17
C PRO A 211 -5.03 -2.32 17.58
N ALA A 212 -6.23 -1.98 17.14
CA ALA A 212 -7.19 -2.89 16.52
C ALA A 212 -7.05 -2.86 15.01
N LYS A 213 -7.52 -3.92 14.36
CA LYS A 213 -7.67 -3.98 12.91
C LYS A 213 -8.92 -3.23 12.48
N LEU A 214 -8.89 -2.62 11.29
CA LEU A 214 -10.02 -1.92 10.71
C LEU A 214 -10.48 -2.62 9.43
N VAL A 215 -11.75 -3.04 9.39
CA VAL A 215 -12.33 -3.72 8.23
C VAL A 215 -13.46 -2.88 7.65
N PHE A 216 -13.42 -2.65 6.34
CA PHE A 216 -14.55 -2.09 5.59
C PHE A 216 -15.26 -3.21 4.82
N ALA A 217 -16.58 -3.32 4.97
CA ALA A 217 -17.40 -4.29 4.28
C ALA A 217 -18.45 -3.60 3.39
N PHE A 218 -18.30 -3.75 2.07
CA PHE A 218 -19.13 -3.08 1.06
C PHE A 218 -20.22 -4.00 0.52
N HIS A 219 -21.47 -3.59 0.67
CA HIS A 219 -22.65 -4.35 0.25
C HIS A 219 -22.89 -4.33 -1.27
N GLY A 220 -23.66 -5.30 -1.77
CA GLY A 220 -24.08 -5.39 -3.16
C GLY A 220 -25.25 -4.48 -3.52
N ARG A 221 -25.73 -4.59 -4.78
CA ARG A 221 -26.77 -3.71 -5.36
C ARG A 221 -28.09 -3.67 -4.58
N THR A 222 -28.57 -4.80 -4.11
CA THR A 222 -29.90 -4.94 -3.45
C THR A 222 -29.81 -5.02 -1.96
N SER A 223 -28.60 -4.93 -1.40
CA SER A 223 -28.35 -4.94 0.03
C SER A 223 -28.13 -3.51 0.54
N ASP A 224 -28.03 -3.38 1.81
CA ASP A 224 -27.67 -2.14 2.52
C ASP A 224 -26.64 -2.43 3.61
N ASN A 225 -26.24 -1.41 4.33
CA ASN A 225 -25.30 -1.53 5.44
C ASN A 225 -25.87 -2.26 6.67
N ALA A 226 -27.18 -2.52 6.73
CA ALA A 226 -27.79 -3.30 7.80
C ALA A 226 -27.59 -4.82 7.63
N SER A 227 -27.03 -5.26 6.49
CA SER A 227 -26.62 -6.65 6.27
C SER A 227 -25.40 -7.03 7.13
N LEU A 228 -25.45 -6.66 8.41
CA LEU A 228 -24.43 -6.92 9.42
C LEU A 228 -24.18 -8.43 9.56
N GLY A 229 -22.93 -8.81 9.73
CA GLY A 229 -22.56 -10.21 9.88
C GLY A 229 -22.56 -11.01 8.58
N TYR A 230 -22.99 -10.45 7.46
CA TYR A 230 -22.92 -11.13 6.16
C TYR A 230 -21.51 -11.61 5.81
N TYR A 231 -20.50 -10.87 6.25
CA TYR A 231 -19.10 -11.22 6.02
C TYR A 231 -18.45 -11.97 7.18
N GLY A 232 -19.09 -12.02 8.37
CA GLY A 232 -18.62 -12.76 9.53
C GLY A 232 -17.23 -12.41 10.07
N ILE A 233 -16.65 -11.34 9.57
CA ILE A 233 -15.25 -10.95 9.82
C ILE A 233 -15.03 -10.40 11.23
N GLU A 234 -16.09 -10.05 11.92
CA GLU A 234 -16.06 -9.50 13.29
C GLU A 234 -15.37 -10.42 14.30
N GLY A 235 -15.43 -11.72 14.09
CA GLY A 235 -14.72 -12.70 14.90
C GLY A 235 -13.28 -12.99 14.46
N ALA A 236 -12.79 -12.33 13.43
CA ALA A 236 -11.58 -12.73 12.70
C ALA A 236 -10.26 -12.51 13.46
N SER A 237 -10.20 -11.65 14.45
CA SER A 237 -8.94 -11.31 15.11
C SER A 237 -9.08 -11.27 16.63
N ASP A 238 -9.47 -12.39 17.23
CA ASP A 238 -9.68 -12.46 18.69
C ASP A 238 -10.67 -11.40 19.21
N GLY A 239 -11.50 -10.85 18.30
CA GLY A 239 -12.40 -9.74 18.57
C GLY A 239 -11.73 -8.36 18.74
N ASN A 240 -10.42 -8.21 18.50
CA ASN A 240 -9.74 -6.92 18.45
C ASN A 240 -9.80 -6.33 17.02
N VAL A 241 -11.01 -6.07 16.57
CA VAL A 241 -11.32 -5.55 15.25
C VAL A 241 -12.42 -4.49 15.32
N ILE A 242 -12.36 -3.51 14.48
CA ILE A 242 -13.46 -2.57 14.21
C ILE A 242 -13.91 -2.81 12.78
N THR A 243 -15.19 -3.13 12.59
CA THR A 243 -15.77 -3.33 11.28
C THR A 243 -16.71 -2.20 10.94
N VAL A 244 -16.56 -1.63 9.76
CA VAL A 244 -17.38 -0.54 9.25
C VAL A 244 -18.17 -1.05 8.04
N TYR A 245 -19.46 -0.75 8.03
CA TYR A 245 -20.40 -1.08 6.97
C TYR A 245 -20.95 0.21 6.36
N PRO A 246 -20.31 0.79 5.34
CA PRO A 246 -20.79 2.01 4.71
C PRO A 246 -22.10 1.79 3.97
N ALA A 247 -23.00 2.77 4.01
CA ALA A 247 -24.20 2.81 3.19
C ALA A 247 -23.89 3.44 1.83
N GLY A 248 -24.20 2.73 0.77
CA GLY A 248 -24.17 3.28 -0.58
C GLY A 248 -25.26 4.32 -0.81
N LEU A 249 -25.03 5.28 -1.70
CA LEU A 249 -26.05 6.21 -2.14
C LEU A 249 -26.80 5.63 -3.34
N PRO A 250 -28.13 5.91 -3.46
CA PRO A 250 -28.88 5.60 -4.66
C PRO A 250 -28.25 6.30 -5.88
N GLU A 251 -28.27 5.62 -7.03
CA GLU A 251 -27.88 6.24 -8.30
C GLU A 251 -28.85 7.39 -8.64
N GLU A 252 -28.34 8.57 -8.97
CA GLU A 252 -29.12 9.68 -9.48
C GLU A 252 -29.38 9.48 -10.97
N GLY A 253 -30.66 9.59 -11.40
CA GLY A 253 -31.03 9.55 -12.80
C GLY A 253 -32.43 8.98 -13.08
N PRO A 254 -32.90 8.96 -14.35
CA PRO A 254 -34.26 8.53 -14.73
C PRO A 254 -34.53 7.03 -14.51
N GLN A 255 -33.52 6.23 -14.19
CA GLN A 255 -33.66 4.83 -13.84
C GLN A 255 -33.63 4.59 -12.31
N ARG A 256 -34.35 5.38 -11.56
CA ARG A 256 -34.42 5.42 -10.09
C ARG A 256 -34.64 4.09 -9.36
N ASN A 257 -34.87 2.98 -10.04
CA ASN A 257 -35.10 1.65 -9.46
C ASN A 257 -33.83 0.78 -9.41
N ARG A 258 -32.68 1.24 -9.90
CA ARG A 258 -31.41 0.53 -9.80
C ARG A 258 -30.55 1.21 -8.75
N ARG A 259 -30.55 0.67 -7.55
CA ARG A 259 -29.62 1.06 -6.49
C ARG A 259 -28.22 0.56 -6.84
N ASP A 260 -27.51 1.29 -7.67
CA ASP A 260 -26.07 1.11 -7.78
C ASP A 260 -25.44 1.94 -6.66
N PRO A 261 -25.04 1.30 -5.55
CA PRO A 261 -24.70 2.01 -4.32
C PRO A 261 -23.34 2.71 -4.39
N TRP A 262 -22.48 2.32 -5.32
CA TRP A 262 -21.09 2.78 -5.38
C TRP A 262 -20.81 3.52 -6.69
N ASP A 263 -20.00 4.57 -6.58
CA ASP A 263 -19.63 5.43 -7.70
C ASP A 263 -18.88 4.69 -8.81
N LYS A 264 -19.36 4.81 -10.02
CA LYS A 264 -18.85 4.06 -11.16
C LYS A 264 -17.72 4.75 -11.91
N VAL A 265 -17.55 6.07 -11.84
CA VAL A 265 -16.75 6.71 -12.90
C VAL A 265 -15.90 7.91 -12.52
N SER A 266 -16.32 8.91 -11.74
CA SER A 266 -15.60 10.18 -11.93
C SER A 266 -15.47 11.16 -10.78
N ASN A 267 -16.28 11.09 -9.77
CA ASN A 267 -16.30 12.13 -8.74
C ASN A 267 -15.63 11.73 -7.41
N LEU A 268 -14.97 10.59 -7.36
CA LEU A 268 -14.24 10.12 -6.17
C LEU A 268 -15.09 10.03 -4.89
N ARG A 269 -16.41 10.20 -5.00
CA ARG A 269 -17.38 10.31 -3.90
C ARG A 269 -17.24 9.20 -2.85
N ASP A 270 -17.16 7.96 -3.30
CA ASP A 270 -17.10 6.81 -2.41
C ASP A 270 -15.67 6.47 -1.97
N TYR A 271 -14.65 6.88 -2.73
CA TYR A 271 -13.27 6.87 -2.26
C TYR A 271 -13.05 7.86 -1.12
N GLN A 272 -13.61 9.06 -1.24
CA GLN A 272 -13.60 10.07 -0.17
C GLN A 272 -14.39 9.59 1.05
N LEU A 273 -15.50 8.86 0.84
CA LEU A 273 -16.22 8.22 1.95
C LEU A 273 -15.30 7.25 2.73
N PHE A 274 -14.57 6.40 2.03
CA PHE A 274 -13.59 5.51 2.67
C PHE A 274 -12.54 6.31 3.45
N ASP A 275 -11.96 7.35 2.84
CA ASP A 275 -10.92 8.18 3.43
C ASP A 275 -11.43 8.89 4.70
N GLU A 276 -12.62 9.52 4.65
CA GLU A 276 -13.21 10.26 5.77
C GLU A 276 -13.64 9.34 6.92
N ILE A 277 -14.23 8.17 6.62
CA ILE A 277 -14.56 7.19 7.66
C ILE A 277 -13.28 6.66 8.31
N LYS A 278 -12.27 6.28 7.51
CA LYS A 278 -10.98 5.80 8.04
C LYS A 278 -10.37 6.83 9.00
N LYS A 279 -10.37 8.11 8.61
CA LYS A 279 -9.89 9.22 9.44
C LYS A 279 -10.68 9.32 10.74
N LEU A 280 -12.01 9.38 10.67
CA LEU A 280 -12.89 9.50 11.84
C LEU A 280 -12.71 8.34 12.82
N ILE A 281 -12.66 7.11 12.32
CA ILE A 281 -12.41 5.91 13.15
C ILE A 281 -11.03 5.99 13.80
N SER A 282 -9.99 6.40 13.08
CA SER A 282 -8.62 6.54 13.60
C SER A 282 -8.49 7.61 14.67
N GLU A 283 -9.33 8.62 14.66
CA GLU A 283 -9.37 9.70 15.67
C GLU A 283 -10.06 9.28 16.96
N GLN A 284 -11.01 8.34 16.86
CA GLN A 284 -11.87 7.92 17.97
C GLN A 284 -11.49 6.57 18.59
N TYR A 285 -10.85 5.70 17.83
CA TYR A 285 -10.45 4.37 18.25
C TYR A 285 -8.97 4.14 18.05
N CYS A 286 -8.39 3.30 18.90
CA CYS A 286 -7.04 2.81 18.72
C CYS A 286 -7.02 1.76 17.62
N ILE A 287 -6.63 2.14 16.42
CA ILE A 287 -6.46 1.23 15.28
C ILE A 287 -5.00 1.17 14.85
N ASP A 288 -4.61 0.08 14.22
CA ASP A 288 -3.38 0.00 13.46
C ASP A 288 -3.64 0.52 12.04
N PRO A 289 -3.09 1.68 11.64
CA PRO A 289 -3.30 2.22 10.30
C PRO A 289 -2.81 1.31 9.18
N GLY A 290 -1.94 0.38 9.50
CA GLY A 290 -1.43 -0.65 8.61
C GLY A 290 -2.24 -1.91 8.53
N GLU A 291 -3.24 -2.05 9.36
CA GLU A 291 -4.10 -3.21 9.40
C GLU A 291 -5.53 -2.84 8.97
N VAL A 292 -5.62 -2.22 7.77
CA VAL A 292 -6.88 -1.83 7.14
C VAL A 292 -7.22 -2.81 6.03
N TYR A 293 -8.40 -3.38 6.09
CA TYR A 293 -8.88 -4.45 5.23
C TYR A 293 -10.17 -4.05 4.55
N VAL A 294 -10.35 -4.49 3.31
CA VAL A 294 -11.55 -4.17 2.54
C VAL A 294 -12.13 -5.43 1.94
N VAL A 295 -13.42 -5.65 2.18
CA VAL A 295 -14.14 -6.79 1.61
C VAL A 295 -15.43 -6.33 0.95
N GLY A 296 -15.88 -7.07 -0.04
CA GLY A 296 -17.15 -6.76 -0.69
C GLY A 296 -17.69 -7.88 -1.54
N HIS A 297 -19.01 -7.85 -1.76
CA HIS A 297 -19.72 -8.80 -2.58
C HIS A 297 -20.45 -8.09 -3.73
N SER A 298 -20.50 -8.69 -4.91
CA SER A 298 -21.21 -8.17 -6.07
C SER A 298 -20.72 -6.76 -6.45
N LEU A 299 -21.56 -5.73 -6.47
CA LEU A 299 -21.12 -4.35 -6.68
C LEU A 299 -20.19 -3.83 -5.55
N GLY A 300 -20.36 -4.32 -4.32
CA GLY A 300 -19.38 -4.06 -3.25
C GLY A 300 -18.03 -4.73 -3.54
N GLY A 301 -18.03 -5.93 -4.13
CA GLY A 301 -16.82 -6.60 -4.61
C GLY A 301 -16.14 -5.84 -5.75
N TRP A 302 -16.92 -5.29 -6.67
CA TRP A 302 -16.41 -4.38 -7.69
C TRP A 302 -15.74 -3.15 -7.06
N PHE A 303 -16.42 -2.49 -6.12
CA PHE A 303 -15.87 -1.30 -5.44
C PHE A 303 -14.64 -1.64 -4.59
N THR A 304 -14.64 -2.79 -3.91
CA THR A 304 -13.47 -3.32 -3.19
C THR A 304 -12.26 -3.47 -4.13
N SER A 305 -12.46 -4.02 -5.33
CA SER A 305 -11.38 -4.17 -6.30
C SER A 305 -10.84 -2.80 -6.78
N MET A 306 -11.73 -1.82 -6.91
CA MET A 306 -11.38 -0.44 -7.27
C MET A 306 -10.60 0.25 -6.14
N LEU A 307 -11.01 0.09 -4.88
CA LEU A 307 -10.31 0.63 -3.71
C LEU A 307 -8.91 0.03 -3.57
N GLY A 308 -8.77 -1.30 -3.71
CA GLY A 308 -7.47 -1.97 -3.69
C GLY A 308 -6.52 -1.51 -4.79
N CYS A 309 -7.06 -0.89 -5.85
CA CYS A 309 -6.28 -0.25 -6.89
C CYS A 309 -5.96 1.22 -6.56
N ALA A 310 -6.97 1.99 -6.12
CA ALA A 310 -6.89 3.44 -5.96
C ALA A 310 -6.40 3.89 -4.57
N ARG A 311 -6.38 3.00 -3.59
CA ARG A 311 -5.94 3.23 -2.19
C ARG A 311 -5.05 2.09 -1.70
N ALA A 312 -4.31 1.48 -2.61
CA ALA A 312 -3.44 0.33 -2.34
C ALA A 312 -2.53 0.54 -1.12
N GLU A 313 -2.01 1.76 -0.96
CA GLU A 313 -1.12 2.15 0.14
C GLU A 313 -1.82 2.22 1.50
N ALA A 314 -3.15 2.38 1.51
CA ALA A 314 -3.96 2.48 2.72
C ALA A 314 -4.65 1.16 3.09
N ILE A 315 -4.46 0.11 2.28
CA ILE A 315 -5.19 -1.15 2.38
C ILE A 315 -4.19 -2.31 2.46
N ARG A 316 -4.29 -3.08 3.54
CA ARG A 316 -3.43 -4.24 3.79
C ARG A 316 -3.74 -5.39 2.83
N TRP A 317 -5.00 -5.70 2.58
CA TRP A 317 -5.47 -6.62 1.54
C TRP A 317 -6.97 -6.45 1.22
N VAL A 318 -7.38 -7.03 0.11
CA VAL A 318 -8.77 -7.04 -0.33
C VAL A 318 -9.35 -8.44 -0.44
N GLY A 319 -10.63 -8.59 -0.06
CA GLY A 319 -11.45 -9.79 -0.25
C GLY A 319 -12.59 -9.51 -1.21
N ILE A 320 -12.56 -10.09 -2.39
CA ILE A 320 -13.50 -9.78 -3.49
C ILE A 320 -14.36 -11.01 -3.77
N VAL A 321 -15.66 -10.88 -3.60
CA VAL A 321 -16.62 -11.98 -3.87
C VAL A 321 -17.55 -11.58 -5.01
N ALA A 322 -17.61 -12.38 -6.07
CA ALA A 322 -18.49 -12.21 -7.21
C ALA A 322 -18.49 -10.77 -7.79
N GLY A 323 -17.32 -10.14 -7.82
CA GLY A 323 -17.15 -8.77 -8.32
C GLY A 323 -17.12 -8.69 -9.84
N SER A 324 -17.08 -7.47 -10.37
CA SER A 324 -16.87 -7.18 -11.79
C SER A 324 -15.51 -6.48 -12.01
N PRO A 325 -15.00 -6.47 -13.26
CA PRO A 325 -13.66 -5.95 -13.55
C PRO A 325 -13.49 -4.48 -13.17
N MET A 326 -12.27 -4.14 -12.78
CA MET A 326 -11.86 -2.76 -12.59
C MET A 326 -11.87 -1.99 -13.92
N ARG A 327 -12.23 -0.71 -13.86
CA ARG A 327 -12.21 0.19 -15.02
C ARG A 327 -10.94 1.02 -15.13
N PHE A 328 -10.06 0.97 -14.13
CA PHE A 328 -8.81 1.70 -14.18
C PHE A 328 -7.75 0.96 -15.00
N PRO A 329 -7.06 1.66 -15.90
CA PRO A 329 -6.00 1.07 -16.70
C PRO A 329 -4.75 0.73 -15.87
N THR A 330 -4.54 1.40 -14.72
CA THR A 330 -3.33 1.26 -13.90
C THR A 330 -3.68 1.39 -12.43
N CYS A 331 -3.30 0.41 -11.64
CA CYS A 331 -3.39 0.47 -10.18
C CYS A 331 -2.13 1.09 -9.59
N LEU A 332 -2.29 1.76 -8.45
CA LEU A 332 -1.24 2.60 -7.88
C LEU A 332 -0.13 1.79 -7.21
N ALA A 333 -0.45 0.67 -6.55
CA ALA A 333 0.53 -0.19 -5.89
C ALA A 333 0.06 -1.65 -5.85
N PRO A 334 0.96 -2.59 -5.59
CA PRO A 334 0.61 -3.97 -5.31
C PRO A 334 -0.26 -4.07 -4.06
N THR A 335 -1.30 -4.90 -4.11
CA THR A 335 -2.21 -5.15 -2.98
C THR A 335 -2.52 -6.63 -2.89
N PRO A 336 -2.29 -7.30 -1.76
CA PRO A 336 -2.68 -8.69 -1.57
C PRO A 336 -4.18 -8.87 -1.81
N ALA A 337 -4.56 -9.93 -2.53
CA ALA A 337 -5.95 -10.14 -2.90
C ALA A 337 -6.37 -11.61 -2.76
N ILE A 338 -7.53 -11.81 -2.15
CA ILE A 338 -8.25 -13.09 -2.21
C ILE A 338 -9.57 -12.87 -2.96
N ILE A 339 -9.77 -13.64 -4.03
CA ILE A 339 -10.86 -13.43 -5.00
C ILE A 339 -11.68 -14.71 -5.09
N PHE A 340 -12.98 -14.60 -4.92
CA PHE A 340 -13.93 -15.72 -4.98
C PHE A 340 -14.90 -15.50 -6.15
N HIS A 341 -15.08 -16.50 -7.01
CA HIS A 341 -16.06 -16.43 -8.09
C HIS A 341 -16.65 -17.79 -8.42
N ASN A 342 -17.98 -17.83 -8.57
CA ASN A 342 -18.68 -19.03 -8.94
C ASN A 342 -18.70 -19.18 -10.48
N PRO A 343 -18.23 -20.31 -11.04
CA PRO A 343 -18.28 -20.55 -12.49
C PRO A 343 -19.69 -20.52 -13.09
N SER A 344 -20.72 -20.78 -12.26
CA SER A 344 -22.14 -20.79 -12.66
C SER A 344 -22.88 -19.48 -12.33
N ASP A 345 -22.15 -18.41 -11.93
CA ASP A 345 -22.75 -17.12 -11.60
C ASP A 345 -23.43 -16.51 -12.86
N ASN A 346 -24.73 -16.29 -12.75
CA ASN A 346 -25.56 -15.77 -13.85
C ASN A 346 -25.78 -14.25 -13.78
N LEU A 347 -25.32 -13.57 -12.73
CA LEU A 347 -25.40 -12.12 -12.54
C LEU A 347 -24.05 -11.43 -12.75
N ALA A 348 -22.96 -12.04 -12.28
CA ALA A 348 -21.60 -11.62 -12.49
C ALA A 348 -20.83 -12.73 -13.22
N SER A 349 -20.58 -12.55 -14.50
CA SER A 349 -19.91 -13.57 -15.32
C SER A 349 -18.60 -14.04 -14.68
N PHE A 350 -18.34 -15.34 -14.68
CA PHE A 350 -17.09 -15.92 -14.20
C PHE A 350 -15.85 -15.29 -14.86
N ALA A 351 -15.96 -14.94 -16.14
CA ALA A 351 -14.91 -14.22 -16.86
C ALA A 351 -14.53 -12.87 -16.19
N TRP A 352 -15.45 -12.25 -15.45
CA TRP A 352 -15.14 -11.04 -14.68
C TRP A 352 -14.24 -11.35 -13.50
N GLY A 353 -14.46 -12.45 -12.79
CA GLY A 353 -13.59 -12.92 -11.72
C GLY A 353 -12.17 -13.20 -12.24
N GLU A 354 -12.07 -13.82 -13.41
CA GLU A 354 -10.78 -14.05 -14.06
C GLU A 354 -10.10 -12.74 -14.50
N GLN A 355 -10.83 -11.76 -14.97
CA GLN A 355 -10.30 -10.45 -15.30
C GLN A 355 -9.77 -9.73 -14.05
N ILE A 356 -10.50 -9.76 -12.94
CA ILE A 356 -10.03 -9.21 -11.66
C ILE A 356 -8.75 -9.91 -11.23
N ARG A 357 -8.72 -11.25 -11.24
CA ARG A 357 -7.52 -12.02 -10.96
C ARG A 357 -6.34 -11.57 -11.82
N ASN A 358 -6.53 -11.50 -13.13
CA ASN A 358 -5.47 -11.13 -14.06
C ASN A 358 -4.96 -9.70 -13.83
N GLN A 359 -5.84 -8.77 -13.44
CA GLN A 359 -5.44 -7.42 -13.06
C GLN A 359 -4.57 -7.42 -11.80
N TYR A 360 -4.97 -8.18 -10.75
CA TYR A 360 -4.15 -8.30 -9.55
C TYR A 360 -2.85 -9.06 -9.79
N LEU A 361 -2.82 -10.08 -10.65
CA LEU A 361 -1.58 -10.74 -11.04
C LEU A 361 -0.62 -9.75 -11.70
N LYS A 362 -1.11 -8.92 -12.61
CA LYS A 362 -0.31 -7.87 -13.26
C LYS A 362 0.17 -6.83 -12.25
N GLN A 363 -0.72 -6.33 -11.40
CA GLN A 363 -0.43 -5.33 -10.37
C GLN A 363 0.62 -5.83 -9.37
N ASN A 364 0.50 -7.08 -8.93
CA ASN A 364 1.35 -7.70 -7.94
C ASN A 364 2.56 -8.41 -8.56
N GLN A 365 2.77 -8.27 -9.87
CA GLN A 365 3.86 -8.87 -10.64
C GLN A 365 3.96 -10.38 -10.43
N CYS A 366 2.81 -11.06 -10.43
CA CYS A 366 2.75 -12.50 -10.28
C CYS A 366 3.01 -13.22 -11.62
N TRP A 367 3.72 -14.34 -11.55
CA TRP A 367 3.84 -15.29 -12.66
C TRP A 367 2.76 -16.37 -12.59
N ALA A 368 2.70 -17.23 -13.59
CA ALA A 368 1.64 -18.24 -13.71
C ALA A 368 1.72 -19.40 -12.71
N ASP A 369 2.82 -19.53 -11.97
CA ASP A 369 3.04 -20.63 -11.04
C ASP A 369 2.06 -20.55 -9.86
N THR A 370 1.41 -21.68 -9.59
CA THR A 370 0.40 -21.77 -8.54
C THR A 370 0.63 -22.97 -7.64
N MET A 371 0.14 -22.87 -6.41
CA MET A 371 -0.02 -23.99 -5.50
C MET A 371 -1.47 -24.09 -5.02
N VAL A 372 -1.87 -25.28 -4.62
CA VAL A 372 -3.18 -25.47 -3.98
C VAL A 372 -3.19 -24.69 -2.66
N TYR A 373 -4.15 -23.78 -2.52
CA TYR A 373 -4.36 -23.01 -1.29
C TYR A 373 -5.42 -23.68 -0.40
N GLU A 374 -6.49 -24.14 -1.03
CA GLU A 374 -7.56 -24.91 -0.39
C GLU A 374 -8.31 -25.72 -1.46
N ASN A 375 -8.71 -26.93 -1.13
CA ASN A 375 -9.49 -27.80 -2.02
C ASN A 375 -10.44 -28.66 -1.19
N SER A 376 -11.51 -28.06 -0.69
CA SER A 376 -12.54 -28.73 0.12
C SER A 376 -13.89 -28.08 -0.08
N TYR A 377 -14.96 -28.71 0.35
CA TYR A 377 -16.32 -28.18 0.36
C TYR A 377 -16.83 -27.62 -0.99
N GLY A 378 -16.40 -28.21 -2.12
CA GLY A 378 -16.81 -27.75 -3.46
C GLY A 378 -16.12 -26.44 -3.89
N MET A 379 -14.97 -26.13 -3.33
CA MET A 379 -14.11 -25.03 -3.75
C MET A 379 -12.75 -25.50 -4.25
N GLU A 380 -12.18 -24.73 -5.15
CA GLU A 380 -10.82 -24.87 -5.65
C GLU A 380 -10.13 -23.52 -5.52
N CYS A 381 -9.22 -23.40 -4.55
CA CYS A 381 -8.44 -22.18 -4.38
C CYS A 381 -6.98 -22.42 -4.74
N VAL A 382 -6.43 -21.54 -5.55
CA VAL A 382 -4.99 -21.53 -5.88
C VAL A 382 -4.36 -20.24 -5.40
N LYS A 383 -3.15 -20.34 -4.85
CA LYS A 383 -2.29 -19.21 -4.51
C LYS A 383 -1.20 -19.10 -5.57
N TYR A 384 -1.04 -17.93 -6.14
CA TYR A 384 0.06 -17.63 -7.05
C TYR A 384 1.33 -17.43 -6.24
N THR A 385 2.38 -18.21 -6.55
CA THR A 385 3.59 -18.32 -5.71
C THR A 385 4.67 -17.32 -6.03
N SER A 386 4.70 -16.83 -7.26
CA SER A 386 5.74 -15.93 -7.78
C SER A 386 5.21 -14.50 -7.90
N CYS A 387 4.53 -14.00 -6.87
CA CYS A 387 4.15 -12.60 -6.73
C CYS A 387 5.22 -11.80 -6.00
N LEU A 388 5.11 -10.46 -5.99
CA LEU A 388 5.85 -9.64 -5.03
C LEU A 388 5.63 -10.19 -3.61
N PRO A 389 6.67 -10.30 -2.78
CA PRO A 389 6.65 -11.07 -1.52
C PRO A 389 5.50 -10.72 -0.56
N THR A 390 5.11 -9.45 -0.56
CA THR A 390 4.07 -8.92 0.33
C THR A 390 2.70 -8.80 -0.34
N SER A 391 2.54 -9.29 -1.57
CA SER A 391 1.33 -9.05 -2.36
C SER A 391 0.83 -10.30 -3.07
N PRO A 392 0.59 -11.41 -2.33
CA PRO A 392 0.08 -12.64 -2.93
C PRO A 392 -1.33 -12.46 -3.49
N VAL A 393 -1.65 -13.30 -4.48
CA VAL A 393 -2.99 -13.42 -5.05
C VAL A 393 -3.49 -14.83 -4.83
N VAL A 394 -4.70 -14.95 -4.28
CA VAL A 394 -5.44 -16.20 -4.18
C VAL A 394 -6.71 -16.10 -5.02
N PHE A 395 -6.97 -17.11 -5.83
CA PHE A 395 -8.19 -17.20 -6.64
C PHE A 395 -8.94 -18.46 -6.31
N CYS A 396 -10.18 -18.31 -5.87
CA CYS A 396 -11.08 -19.38 -5.43
C CYS A 396 -12.26 -19.53 -6.38
N LYS A 397 -12.42 -20.69 -6.98
CA LYS A 397 -13.65 -21.13 -7.64
C LYS A 397 -14.53 -21.84 -6.61
N TYR A 398 -15.84 -21.63 -6.66
CA TYR A 398 -16.78 -22.31 -5.77
C TYR A 398 -18.07 -22.65 -6.49
N SER A 399 -18.80 -23.63 -6.01
CA SER A 399 -20.05 -24.09 -6.60
C SER A 399 -21.29 -23.78 -5.77
N GLU A 400 -21.12 -23.30 -4.52
CA GLU A 400 -22.23 -22.95 -3.64
C GLU A 400 -22.97 -21.70 -4.11
N GLY A 401 -24.29 -21.79 -4.27
CA GLY A 401 -25.19 -20.63 -4.26
C GLY A 401 -25.13 -19.65 -5.43
N ASN A 402 -24.69 -20.00 -6.62
CA ASN A 402 -24.70 -19.14 -7.81
C ASN A 402 -23.99 -17.77 -7.55
N HIS A 403 -24.75 -16.66 -7.41
CA HIS A 403 -24.22 -15.32 -7.12
C HIS A 403 -24.05 -15.02 -5.63
N MET A 404 -24.30 -15.99 -4.77
CA MET A 404 -24.19 -15.79 -3.30
C MET A 404 -22.74 -15.88 -2.83
N ARG A 405 -22.44 -15.23 -1.73
CA ARG A 405 -21.17 -15.42 -1.02
C ARG A 405 -21.14 -16.85 -0.44
N PRO A 406 -20.09 -17.64 -0.68
CA PRO A 406 -20.01 -18.95 -0.06
C PRO A 406 -19.86 -18.83 1.46
N SER A 407 -20.48 -19.74 2.19
CA SER A 407 -20.58 -19.73 3.66
C SER A 407 -19.21 -19.73 4.35
N TRP A 408 -18.22 -20.34 3.73
CA TRP A 408 -16.84 -20.48 4.23
C TRP A 408 -15.86 -19.40 3.73
N ALA A 409 -16.29 -18.45 2.90
CA ALA A 409 -15.40 -17.38 2.39
C ALA A 409 -14.69 -16.62 3.51
N GLU A 410 -15.41 -16.37 4.61
CA GLU A 410 -14.88 -15.75 5.80
C GLU A 410 -13.69 -16.52 6.39
N GLN A 411 -13.80 -17.83 6.53
CA GLN A 411 -12.72 -18.66 7.08
C GLN A 411 -11.44 -18.56 6.23
N LEU A 412 -11.58 -18.55 4.90
CA LEU A 412 -10.44 -18.38 4.01
C LEU A 412 -9.88 -16.96 4.00
N MET A 413 -10.73 -15.94 4.11
CA MET A 413 -10.27 -14.57 4.30
C MET A 413 -9.46 -14.44 5.58
N ARG A 414 -9.89 -15.07 6.68
CA ARG A 414 -9.14 -15.12 7.96
C ARG A 414 -7.80 -15.84 7.82
N LYS A 415 -7.78 -17.00 7.14
CA LYS A 415 -6.56 -17.74 6.84
C LYS A 415 -5.60 -16.86 6.05
N PHE A 416 -6.07 -16.25 4.96
CA PHE A 416 -5.28 -15.33 4.14
C PHE A 416 -4.75 -14.15 4.95
N TRP A 417 -5.58 -13.60 5.82
CA TRP A 417 -5.23 -12.54 6.74
C TRP A 417 -4.08 -12.91 7.70
N SER A 418 -4.14 -14.10 8.29
CA SER A 418 -3.12 -14.56 9.25
C SER A 418 -1.75 -14.85 8.62
N GLU A 419 -1.70 -15.00 7.30
CA GLU A 419 -0.49 -15.27 6.53
C GLU A 419 0.24 -13.98 6.08
N GLN A 420 -0.36 -12.80 6.24
CA GLN A 420 0.16 -11.51 5.81
C GLN A 420 0.70 -10.70 7.00
#